data_255971e54d0b4e19a69b0e7196bb457d
#
_entry.id   255971e54d0b4e19a69b0e7196bb457d
#
_cell.length_a   1.000
_cell.length_b   1.000
_cell.length_c   1.000
_cell.angle_alpha   90.00
_cell.angle_beta   90.00
_cell.angle_gamma   90.00
#
_symmetry.space_group_name_H-M   'P 1'
#
loop_
_entity.id
_entity.type
_entity.pdbx_description
1 polymer ?
#
loop_
_entity_poly.entity_id
_entity_poly.type
_entity_poly.pdbx_seq_one_letter_code
_entity_poly.pdbx_strand_id
1 'polypeptide(L)'
;MKYLIVGLGNPGDQYKNTRHNIGFTILDALVNASNICFEPDRLADKAVLKFKGRTLILIKPTTFMNLSGKAVNYWIQKEKIDPNNLLVITDDIALPFGKIRIKAKGSDGGHNGLKDIQQVLNSSKYGRLRFGVGSEFN
;
A
#
# COMPACT_ATOMS: atom_id res chain seq x y z
N MET A 1 3.10 12.94 -14.88
CA MET A 1 2.73 11.53 -14.71
C MET A 1 2.37 11.28 -13.25
N LYS A 2 1.26 10.62 -13.02
CA LYS A 2 0.78 10.31 -11.67
C LYS A 2 0.98 8.85 -11.33
N TYR A 3 1.36 8.60 -10.09
CA TYR A 3 1.48 7.25 -9.52
C TYR A 3 0.63 7.17 -8.26
N LEU A 4 0.03 6.01 -8.04
CA LEU A 4 -0.66 5.73 -6.78
C LEU A 4 0.17 4.72 -6.01
N ILE A 5 0.58 5.09 -4.80
CA ILE A 5 1.36 4.23 -3.92
C ILE A 5 0.52 3.96 -2.68
N VAL A 6 0.23 2.69 -2.45
CA VAL A 6 -0.68 2.23 -1.39
C VAL A 6 0.13 1.48 -0.34
N GLY A 7 0.07 1.95 0.90
CA GLY A 7 0.61 1.19 2.03
C GLY A 7 -0.53 0.45 2.72
N LEU A 8 -0.48 -0.87 2.75
CA LEU A 8 -1.53 -1.68 3.35
C LEU A 8 -1.33 -1.85 4.85
N GLY A 9 -2.45 -1.84 5.58
CA GLY A 9 -2.49 -2.06 7.01
C GLY A 9 -3.93 -2.07 7.49
N ASN A 10 -4.11 -2.29 8.78
CA ASN A 10 -5.42 -2.18 9.43
C ASN A 10 -5.47 -0.89 10.24
N PRO A 11 -6.60 -0.16 10.19
CA PRO A 11 -6.74 1.07 10.97
C PRO A 11 -6.94 0.75 12.46
N GLY A 12 -6.59 1.71 13.30
CA GLY A 12 -6.78 1.63 14.74
C GLY A 12 -5.47 1.45 15.49
N ASP A 13 -5.44 1.98 16.72
CA ASP A 13 -4.23 1.97 17.54
C ASP A 13 -3.77 0.56 17.91
N GLN A 14 -4.68 -0.40 17.96
CA GLN A 14 -4.37 -1.79 18.30
C GLN A 14 -3.49 -2.46 17.24
N TYR A 15 -3.47 -1.95 16.02
CA TYR A 15 -2.65 -2.49 14.94
C TYR A 15 -1.40 -1.66 14.69
N LYS A 16 -1.29 -0.49 15.32
CA LYS A 16 -0.15 0.40 15.13
C LYS A 16 1.13 -0.31 15.57
N ASN A 17 2.16 -0.19 14.73
CA ASN A 17 3.46 -0.82 14.96
C ASN A 17 3.44 -2.36 14.93
N THR A 18 2.35 -2.95 14.45
CA THR A 18 2.34 -4.39 14.18
C THR A 18 2.96 -4.67 12.81
N ARG A 19 3.39 -5.93 12.59
CA ARG A 19 4.02 -6.32 11.33
C ARG A 19 3.13 -6.12 10.12
N HIS A 20 1.81 -6.37 10.29
CA HIS A 20 0.85 -6.22 9.20
C HIS A 20 0.62 -4.77 8.82
N ASN A 21 1.13 -3.83 9.61
CA ASN A 21 1.04 -2.40 9.30
C ASN A 21 2.35 -1.83 8.77
N ILE A 22 3.28 -2.69 8.33
CA ILE A 22 4.56 -2.22 7.78
C ILE A 22 4.36 -1.29 6.57
N GLY A 23 3.30 -1.49 5.77
CA GLY A 23 2.99 -0.60 4.67
C GLY A 23 2.70 0.82 5.15
N PHE A 24 1.95 0.95 6.25
CA PHE A 24 1.70 2.27 6.86
C PHE A 24 3.00 2.88 7.37
N THR A 25 3.81 2.08 8.05
CA THR A 25 5.08 2.54 8.63
C THR A 25 6.03 3.07 7.55
N ILE A 26 6.12 2.38 6.42
CA ILE A 26 6.97 2.79 5.32
C ILE A 26 6.50 4.13 4.74
N LEU A 27 5.20 4.29 4.51
CA LEU A 27 4.67 5.54 3.98
C LEU A 27 4.79 6.68 4.99
N ASP A 28 4.60 6.41 6.28
CA ASP A 28 4.78 7.43 7.31
C ASP A 28 6.23 7.93 7.32
N ALA A 29 7.20 7.03 7.17
CA ALA A 29 8.61 7.42 7.12
C ALA A 29 8.90 8.29 5.88
N LEU A 30 8.35 7.92 4.74
CA LEU A 30 8.53 8.70 3.51
C LEU A 30 7.92 10.10 3.63
N VAL A 31 6.71 10.17 4.16
CA VAL A 31 6.00 11.44 4.34
C VAL A 31 6.75 12.34 5.32
N ASN A 32 7.24 11.80 6.44
CA ASN A 32 8.04 12.54 7.39
C ASN A 32 9.33 13.09 6.77
N ALA A 33 10.05 12.24 6.03
CA ALA A 33 11.29 12.64 5.38
C ALA A 33 11.08 13.73 4.32
N SER A 34 9.89 13.81 3.77
CA SER A 34 9.54 14.76 2.71
C SER A 34 8.89 16.05 3.23
N ASN A 35 8.75 16.18 4.55
CA ASN A 35 8.11 17.34 5.20
C ASN A 35 6.69 17.60 4.73
N ILE A 36 5.94 16.54 4.47
CA ILE A 36 4.52 16.61 4.14
C ILE A 36 3.74 15.81 5.18
N CYS A 37 2.42 15.89 5.14
CA CYS A 37 1.56 15.22 6.11
C CYS A 37 0.46 14.43 5.39
N PHE A 38 0.05 13.32 6.01
CA PHE A 38 -1.19 12.68 5.62
C PHE A 38 -2.38 13.48 6.14
N GLU A 39 -3.43 13.54 5.35
CA GLU A 39 -4.70 14.13 5.75
C GLU A 39 -5.82 13.14 5.50
N PRO A 40 -6.85 13.12 6.40
CA PRO A 40 -7.99 12.24 6.17
C PRO A 40 -8.67 12.56 4.86
N ASP A 41 -9.04 11.52 4.13
CA ASP A 41 -9.76 11.64 2.88
C ASP A 41 -10.70 10.44 2.73
N ARG A 42 -11.29 10.26 1.57
CA ARG A 42 -12.27 9.21 1.39
C ARG A 42 -11.60 7.84 1.33
N LEU A 43 -11.98 6.94 2.22
CA LEU A 43 -11.51 5.55 2.34
C LEU A 43 -10.02 5.41 2.63
N ALA A 44 -9.30 6.52 2.87
CA ALA A 44 -7.87 6.49 3.11
C ALA A 44 -7.38 7.82 3.68
N ASP A 45 -6.25 7.78 4.37
CA ASP A 45 -5.45 8.97 4.61
C ASP A 45 -4.57 9.19 3.38
N LYS A 46 -4.47 10.42 2.91
CA LYS A 46 -3.80 10.75 1.65
C LYS A 46 -2.73 11.82 1.85
N ALA A 47 -1.60 11.66 1.16
CA ALA A 47 -0.58 12.68 1.01
C ALA A 47 -0.16 12.75 -0.45
N VAL A 48 0.31 13.91 -0.87
CA VAL A 48 0.78 14.11 -2.24
C VAL A 48 2.23 14.54 -2.20
N LEU A 49 3.08 13.79 -2.88
CA LEU A 49 4.51 14.06 -2.98
C LEU A 49 4.88 14.37 -4.43
N LYS A 50 5.49 15.52 -4.65
CA LYS A 50 6.04 15.88 -5.95
C LYS A 50 7.52 15.53 -5.96
N PHE A 51 7.94 14.73 -6.94
CA PHE A 51 9.32 14.27 -7.02
C PHE A 51 9.76 14.16 -8.47
N LYS A 52 10.74 14.99 -8.86
CA LYS A 52 11.35 14.99 -10.20
C LYS A 52 10.31 15.00 -11.33
N GLY A 53 9.33 15.90 -11.24
CA GLY A 53 8.30 16.05 -12.25
C GLY A 53 7.19 15.00 -12.20
N ARG A 54 7.22 14.10 -11.22
CA ARG A 54 6.19 13.08 -11.01
C ARG A 54 5.32 13.47 -9.82
N THR A 55 4.05 13.10 -9.87
CA THR A 55 3.14 13.27 -8.76
C THR A 55 2.86 11.90 -8.15
N LEU A 56 3.25 11.71 -6.90
CA LEU A 56 3.01 10.49 -6.15
C LEU A 56 1.83 10.71 -5.21
N ILE A 57 0.74 10.00 -5.45
CA ILE A 57 -0.42 10.01 -4.55
C ILE A 57 -0.20 8.86 -3.59
N LEU A 58 0.00 9.18 -2.30
CA LEU A 58 0.28 8.18 -1.26
C LEU A 58 -0.99 7.98 -0.45
N ILE A 59 -1.45 6.74 -0.32
CA ILE A 59 -2.63 6.46 0.49
C ILE A 59 -2.36 5.34 1.50
N LYS A 60 -2.94 5.53 2.69
CA LYS A 60 -3.06 4.49 3.71
C LYS A 60 -4.56 4.21 3.85
N PRO A 61 -5.06 3.08 3.28
CA PRO A 61 -6.49 2.79 3.39
C PRO A 61 -6.96 2.77 4.83
N THR A 62 -8.11 3.37 5.08
CA THR A 62 -8.75 3.34 6.41
C THR A 62 -9.77 2.21 6.52
N THR A 63 -9.90 1.41 5.48
CA THR A 63 -10.66 0.16 5.51
C THR A 63 -9.84 -0.92 6.19
N PHE A 64 -10.49 -1.98 6.68
CA PHE A 64 -9.75 -3.15 7.12
C PHE A 64 -9.05 -3.82 5.94
N MET A 65 -8.00 -4.58 6.26
CA MET A 65 -7.11 -5.19 5.26
C MET A 65 -7.86 -5.93 4.16
N ASN A 66 -8.88 -6.70 4.52
CA ASN A 66 -9.65 -7.49 3.57
C ASN A 66 -10.60 -6.66 2.70
N LEU A 67 -10.64 -5.36 2.89
CA LEU A 67 -11.43 -4.43 2.08
C LEU A 67 -10.54 -3.39 1.38
N SER A 68 -9.24 -3.66 1.29
CA SER A 68 -8.27 -2.72 0.70
C SER A 68 -8.60 -2.38 -0.76
N GLY A 69 -9.18 -3.32 -1.50
CA GLY A 69 -9.51 -3.08 -2.90
C GLY A 69 -10.49 -1.94 -3.12
N LYS A 70 -11.42 -1.75 -2.18
CA LYS A 70 -12.39 -0.66 -2.28
C LYS A 70 -11.70 0.71 -2.28
N ALA A 71 -10.74 0.90 -1.38
CA ALA A 71 -9.99 2.15 -1.31
C ALA A 71 -9.10 2.33 -2.56
N VAL A 72 -8.40 1.27 -2.97
CA VAL A 72 -7.51 1.34 -4.13
C VAL A 72 -8.31 1.68 -5.39
N ASN A 73 -9.44 0.99 -5.61
CA ASN A 73 -10.26 1.25 -6.79
C ASN A 73 -10.80 2.68 -6.79
N TYR A 74 -11.27 3.17 -5.64
CA TYR A 74 -11.74 4.55 -5.54
C TYR A 74 -10.68 5.53 -6.01
N TRP A 75 -9.44 5.39 -5.52
CA TRP A 75 -8.38 6.35 -5.81
C TRP A 75 -7.82 6.20 -7.23
N ILE A 76 -7.82 4.99 -7.79
CA ILE A 76 -7.49 4.79 -9.20
C ILE A 76 -8.46 5.58 -10.08
N GLN A 77 -9.75 5.48 -9.79
CA GLN A 77 -10.78 6.17 -10.58
C GLN A 77 -10.71 7.68 -10.36
N LYS A 78 -10.61 8.11 -9.11
CA LYS A 78 -10.60 9.52 -8.74
C LYS A 78 -9.43 10.26 -9.37
N GLU A 79 -8.24 9.70 -9.31
CA GLU A 79 -7.01 10.33 -9.79
C GLU A 79 -6.66 9.92 -11.22
N LYS A 80 -7.45 9.06 -11.84
CA LYS A 80 -7.23 8.56 -13.21
C LYS A 80 -5.84 7.94 -13.35
N ILE A 81 -5.55 6.97 -12.48
CA ILE A 81 -4.24 6.31 -12.43
C ILE A 81 -4.21 5.17 -13.46
N ASP A 82 -3.16 5.15 -14.28
CA ASP A 82 -2.87 4.01 -15.13
C ASP A 82 -2.49 2.81 -14.22
N PRO A 83 -3.05 1.61 -14.45
CA PRO A 83 -2.70 0.44 -13.62
C PRO A 83 -1.20 0.15 -13.56
N ASN A 84 -0.44 0.50 -14.60
CA ASN A 84 1.01 0.35 -14.60
C ASN A 84 1.69 1.29 -13.60
N ASN A 85 0.98 2.30 -13.12
CA ASN A 85 1.48 3.29 -12.18
C ASN A 85 0.96 3.07 -10.76
N LEU A 86 0.46 1.88 -10.47
CA LEU A 86 0.03 1.46 -9.14
C LEU A 86 1.12 0.64 -8.48
N LEU A 87 1.51 1.02 -7.26
CA LEU A 87 2.42 0.24 -6.42
C LEU A 87 1.76 0.00 -5.07
N VAL A 88 1.69 -1.25 -4.66
CA VAL A 88 1.12 -1.64 -3.35
C VAL A 88 2.24 -2.16 -2.46
N ILE A 89 2.37 -1.58 -1.27
CA ILE A 89 3.37 -1.95 -0.28
C ILE A 89 2.70 -2.82 0.77
N THR A 90 3.24 -4.00 1.01
CA THR A 90 2.63 -5.00 1.89
C THR A 90 3.67 -5.76 2.69
N ASP A 91 3.25 -6.36 3.79
CA ASP A 91 4.05 -7.29 4.56
C ASP A 91 4.10 -8.66 3.87
N ASP A 92 5.16 -9.41 4.16
CA ASP A 92 5.30 -10.78 3.66
C ASP A 92 5.96 -11.64 4.74
N ILE A 93 5.22 -12.59 5.30
CA ILE A 93 5.72 -13.47 6.34
C ILE A 93 6.68 -14.55 5.80
N ALA A 94 6.65 -14.78 4.50
CA ALA A 94 7.53 -15.76 3.87
C ALA A 94 8.94 -15.23 3.62
N LEU A 95 9.15 -13.91 3.74
CA LEU A 95 10.47 -13.30 3.58
C LEU A 95 11.08 -13.02 4.95
N PRO A 96 12.41 -13.20 5.09
CA PRO A 96 13.10 -12.79 6.32
C PRO A 96 12.90 -11.31 6.61
N PHE A 97 12.92 -10.97 7.89
CA PHE A 97 12.71 -9.57 8.30
C PHE A 97 13.68 -8.62 7.59
N GLY A 98 13.13 -7.58 7.03
CA GLY A 98 13.90 -6.53 6.37
C GLY A 98 14.20 -6.79 4.90
N LYS A 99 13.91 -7.99 4.38
CA LYS A 99 14.13 -8.29 2.97
C LYS A 99 13.01 -7.66 2.14
N ILE A 100 13.36 -7.09 0.99
CA ILE A 100 12.41 -6.41 0.11
C ILE A 100 12.38 -7.11 -1.24
N ARG A 101 11.17 -7.32 -1.77
CA ARG A 101 10.98 -7.80 -3.14
C ARG A 101 9.98 -6.92 -3.86
N ILE A 102 10.33 -6.56 -5.09
CA ILE A 102 9.47 -5.73 -5.94
C ILE A 102 9.14 -6.53 -7.19
N LYS A 103 7.86 -6.62 -7.52
CA LYS A 103 7.37 -7.31 -8.71
C LYS A 103 6.32 -6.47 -9.41
N ALA A 104 6.29 -6.52 -10.75
CA ALA A 104 5.29 -5.80 -11.55
C ALA A 104 3.97 -6.55 -11.65
N LYS A 105 3.96 -7.84 -11.34
CA LYS A 105 2.76 -8.70 -11.36
C LYS A 105 3.01 -9.92 -10.49
N GLY A 106 1.97 -10.66 -10.19
CA GLY A 106 2.11 -11.91 -9.46
C GLY A 106 0.85 -12.26 -8.67
N SER A 107 0.91 -13.41 -7.99
CA SER A 107 -0.18 -13.86 -7.14
C SER A 107 -0.26 -13.05 -5.84
N ASP A 108 -1.35 -13.21 -5.10
CA ASP A 108 -1.52 -12.54 -3.81
C ASP A 108 -0.68 -13.16 -2.69
N GLY A 109 -0.11 -14.36 -2.91
CA GLY A 109 0.67 -15.04 -1.89
C GLY A 109 -0.09 -15.35 -0.62
N GLY A 110 -1.42 -15.37 -0.67
CA GLY A 110 -2.27 -15.57 0.50
C GLY A 110 -2.55 -14.31 1.29
N HIS A 111 -2.02 -13.17 0.87
CA HIS A 111 -2.23 -11.90 1.57
C HIS A 111 -3.65 -11.38 1.30
N ASN A 112 -4.43 -11.15 2.36
CA ASN A 112 -5.84 -10.79 2.23
C ASN A 112 -6.05 -9.45 1.53
N GLY A 113 -5.19 -8.47 1.77
CA GLY A 113 -5.28 -7.18 1.11
C GLY A 113 -5.04 -7.28 -0.39
N LEU A 114 -3.99 -8.01 -0.80
CA LEU A 114 -3.71 -8.23 -2.21
C LEU A 114 -4.80 -9.03 -2.89
N LYS A 115 -5.35 -10.02 -2.18
CA LYS A 115 -6.44 -10.83 -2.69
C LYS A 115 -7.67 -9.96 -3.01
N ASP A 116 -8.03 -9.08 -2.09
CA ASP A 116 -9.16 -8.18 -2.28
C ASP A 116 -8.91 -7.19 -3.43
N ILE A 117 -7.70 -6.62 -3.50
CA ILE A 117 -7.35 -5.71 -4.60
C ILE A 117 -7.46 -6.42 -5.94
N GLN A 118 -6.94 -7.64 -6.05
CA GLN A 118 -7.02 -8.40 -7.29
C GLN A 118 -8.47 -8.68 -7.71
N GLN A 119 -9.34 -8.99 -6.74
CA GLN A 119 -10.75 -9.22 -7.03
C GLN A 119 -11.44 -7.95 -7.51
N VAL A 120 -11.22 -6.83 -6.84
CA VAL A 120 -11.89 -5.57 -7.18
C VAL A 120 -11.38 -5.03 -8.52
N LEU A 121 -10.07 -5.08 -8.77
CA LEU A 121 -9.50 -4.61 -10.02
C LEU A 121 -9.61 -5.63 -11.16
N ASN A 122 -9.96 -6.88 -10.83
CA ASN A 122 -9.98 -7.98 -11.76
C ASN A 122 -8.65 -8.15 -12.50
N SER A 123 -7.54 -7.96 -11.78
CA SER A 123 -6.19 -8.04 -12.37
C SER A 123 -5.16 -8.23 -11.27
N SER A 124 -4.10 -8.99 -11.58
CA SER A 124 -2.92 -9.10 -10.75
C SER A 124 -1.73 -8.32 -11.34
N LYS A 125 -1.98 -7.54 -12.39
CA LYS A 125 -0.92 -6.83 -13.12
C LYS A 125 -0.74 -5.42 -12.57
N TYR A 126 -0.16 -5.32 -11.37
CA TYR A 126 0.22 -4.04 -10.78
C TYR A 126 1.48 -4.26 -9.94
N GLY A 127 2.23 -3.19 -9.71
CA GLY A 127 3.45 -3.26 -8.92
C GLY A 127 3.18 -3.56 -7.47
N ARG A 128 4.00 -4.41 -6.87
CA ARG A 128 3.94 -4.66 -5.44
C ARG A 128 5.34 -4.70 -4.85
N LEU A 129 5.46 -4.09 -3.69
CA LEU A 129 6.67 -4.13 -2.87
C LEU A 129 6.34 -4.97 -1.65
N ARG A 130 7.00 -6.11 -1.48
CA ARG A 130 6.83 -6.98 -0.33
C ARG A 130 7.97 -6.74 0.65
N PHE A 131 7.63 -6.39 1.87
CA PHE A 131 8.60 -6.18 2.93
C PHE A 131 8.53 -7.36 3.89
N GLY A 132 9.64 -8.09 4.01
CA GLY A 132 9.70 -9.27 4.85
C GLY A 132 9.56 -8.93 6.32
N VAL A 133 8.65 -9.60 7.00
CA VAL A 133 8.43 -9.46 8.43
C VAL A 133 8.77 -10.74 9.19
N GLY A 134 9.10 -11.81 8.46
CA GLY A 134 9.45 -13.09 9.06
C GLY A 134 8.26 -13.82 9.67
N SER A 135 8.46 -15.09 9.96
CA SER A 135 7.41 -15.93 10.58
C SER A 135 7.77 -16.35 12.00
N GLU A 136 9.00 -16.08 12.45
CA GLU A 136 9.50 -16.55 13.75
C GLU A 136 9.02 -15.74 14.94
N PHE A 137 8.26 -14.71 14.74
CA PHE A 137 7.82 -13.81 15.81
C PHE A 137 6.32 -13.85 16.05
N ASN A 138 5.70 -14.94 15.79
CA ASN A 138 4.25 -15.03 16.00
C ASN A 138 3.86 -15.03 17.48
#